data_407b09b0acc2748ce73b99e376c7efb9
#
_entry.id   407b09b0acc2748ce73b99e376c7efb9
#
_cell.length_a   1.000
_cell.length_b   1.000
_cell.length_c   1.000
_cell.angle_alpha   90.00
_cell.angle_beta   90.00
_cell.angle_gamma   90.00
#
_symmetry.space_group_name_H-M   'P 1'
#
loop_
_entity.id
_entity.type
_entity.pdbx_description
1 polymer ?
#
loop_
_entity_poly.entity_id
_entity_poly.type
_entity_poly.pdbx_seq_one_letter_code
_entity_poly.pdbx_strand_id
1 'polypeptide(L)'
;MKKILLIEDNQDIRENTAEILELANYSVVVAENGKEGVSLALKEKPDLIICDIMMPVLDGYGVLHLISKNEELSGIPFIFMTAKAERSDFRKGMEMGADDYLTKPFDDIELLNAIEVRLKKSEISTKDFSKDINGLSSFLSEAKGLSLLQEISTKDEIDSRICKKKEMIYMEGNYPKGIYFLAKGKVKTYRTNDQGKEFITELYKEGDFFGYPALLEDGKYTDSATALEDSTVSLIPKEEFFNLLYRNADVSRKFIQLMSNNLKDKEEQLIKLAYNSVRKRVAEALSTLSNRFKKEGASNFTISISREDLANLAGTATETTIRTLSDFKEEELISIERGSITILNYEGLAGMRN
;
A
#
# COMPACT_ATOMS: atom_id res chain seq x y z
N MET A 1 1.50 24.99 -4.44
CA MET A 1 2.85 25.42 -4.08
C MET A 1 3.10 24.88 -2.69
N LYS A 2 4.21 24.15 -2.44
CA LYS A 2 4.50 23.57 -1.14
C LYS A 2 5.00 24.66 -0.19
N LYS A 3 4.57 24.60 1.07
CA LYS A 3 4.90 25.56 2.11
C LYS A 3 5.98 25.02 3.03
N ILE A 4 7.09 25.72 3.17
CA ILE A 4 8.22 25.37 4.04
C ILE A 4 8.31 26.36 5.20
N LEU A 5 8.41 25.86 6.43
CA LEU A 5 8.73 26.67 7.60
C LEU A 5 10.22 26.57 7.86
N LEU A 6 10.93 27.71 7.79
CA LEU A 6 12.34 27.84 8.08
C LEU A 6 12.53 28.52 9.45
N ILE A 7 13.19 27.85 10.39
CA ILE A 7 13.44 28.32 11.74
C ILE A 7 14.95 28.48 11.92
N GLU A 8 15.42 29.71 11.99
CA GLU A 8 16.86 30.07 12.01
C GLU A 8 17.03 31.41 12.73
N ASP A 9 17.88 31.49 13.73
CA ASP A 9 18.10 32.72 14.49
C ASP A 9 19.03 33.70 13.78
N ASN A 10 20.00 33.20 13.00
CA ASN A 10 20.88 34.03 12.21
C ASN A 10 20.17 34.65 11.01
N GLN A 11 20.06 35.97 10.98
CA GLN A 11 19.36 36.72 9.94
C GLN A 11 19.88 36.44 8.52
N ASP A 12 21.22 36.49 8.35
CA ASP A 12 21.86 36.33 7.04
C ASP A 12 21.62 34.93 6.46
N ILE A 13 21.73 33.89 7.32
CA ILE A 13 21.49 32.51 6.92
C ILE A 13 19.97 32.32 6.60
N ARG A 14 19.09 32.86 7.42
CA ARG A 14 17.63 32.79 7.24
C ARG A 14 17.20 33.43 5.92
N GLU A 15 17.65 34.66 5.63
CA GLU A 15 17.32 35.39 4.40
C GLU A 15 17.85 34.68 3.17
N ASN A 16 19.11 34.26 3.16
CA ASN A 16 19.73 33.57 2.03
C ASN A 16 19.06 32.22 1.76
N THR A 17 18.81 31.44 2.82
CA THR A 17 18.11 30.13 2.67
C THR A 17 16.69 30.34 2.17
N ALA A 18 15.96 31.34 2.66
CA ALA A 18 14.60 31.64 2.20
C ALA A 18 14.60 32.03 0.72
N GLU A 19 15.55 32.85 0.25
CA GLU A 19 15.68 33.25 -1.16
C GLU A 19 15.91 32.04 -2.08
N ILE A 20 16.81 31.11 -1.70
CA ILE A 20 17.06 29.87 -2.45
C ILE A 20 15.76 29.04 -2.57
N LEU A 21 15.00 28.91 -1.48
CA LEU A 21 13.75 28.16 -1.47
C LEU A 21 12.66 28.83 -2.33
N GLU A 22 12.55 30.14 -2.27
CA GLU A 22 11.60 30.91 -3.10
C GLU A 22 11.94 30.81 -4.59
N LEU A 23 13.22 30.89 -4.97
CA LEU A 23 13.69 30.68 -6.34
C LEU A 23 13.36 29.25 -6.83
N ALA A 24 13.32 28.27 -5.95
CA ALA A 24 12.91 26.89 -6.26
C ALA A 24 11.38 26.68 -6.25
N ASN A 25 10.58 27.77 -6.23
CA ASN A 25 9.11 27.76 -6.25
C ASN A 25 8.46 27.14 -4.99
N TYR A 26 9.06 27.27 -3.82
CA TYR A 26 8.43 26.99 -2.53
C TYR A 26 7.81 28.26 -1.93
N SER A 27 6.77 28.12 -1.11
CA SER A 27 6.24 29.20 -0.27
C SER A 27 6.96 29.13 1.08
N VAL A 28 7.68 30.16 1.46
CA VAL A 28 8.50 30.16 2.67
C VAL A 28 7.86 30.96 3.77
N VAL A 29 7.80 30.40 4.97
CA VAL A 29 7.48 31.09 6.23
C VAL A 29 8.71 31.04 7.10
N VAL A 30 9.13 32.15 7.66
CA VAL A 30 10.35 32.24 8.47
C VAL A 30 10.03 32.49 9.94
N ALA A 31 10.85 31.96 10.84
CA ALA A 31 10.82 32.21 12.27
C ALA A 31 12.23 32.48 12.79
N GLU A 32 12.38 33.41 13.75
CA GLU A 32 13.67 33.82 14.31
C GLU A 32 14.13 32.99 15.52
N ASN A 33 13.25 32.12 16.04
CA ASN A 33 13.55 31.26 17.18
C ASN A 33 12.55 30.08 17.23
N GLY A 34 12.88 29.06 18.02
CA GLY A 34 12.06 27.85 18.10
C GLY A 34 10.64 28.07 18.64
N LYS A 35 10.43 29.04 19.57
CA LYS A 35 9.11 29.32 20.12
C LYS A 35 8.16 29.90 19.06
N GLU A 36 8.65 30.83 18.29
CA GLU A 36 7.92 31.41 17.15
C GLU A 36 7.65 30.33 16.08
N GLY A 37 8.67 29.51 15.79
CA GLY A 37 8.57 28.39 14.86
C GLY A 37 7.44 27.44 15.21
N VAL A 38 7.30 27.01 16.47
CA VAL A 38 6.17 26.17 16.92
C VAL A 38 4.82 26.87 16.73
N SER A 39 4.74 28.17 17.05
CA SER A 39 3.50 28.95 16.86
C SER A 39 3.10 29.05 15.39
N LEU A 40 4.07 29.30 14.51
CA LEU A 40 3.85 29.37 13.05
C LEU A 40 3.52 28.00 12.46
N ALA A 41 4.13 26.92 12.94
CA ALA A 41 3.80 25.56 12.51
C ALA A 41 2.33 25.25 12.77
N LEU A 42 1.79 25.59 13.93
CA LEU A 42 0.37 25.41 14.29
C LEU A 42 -0.57 26.24 13.43
N LYS A 43 -0.20 27.48 13.12
CA LYS A 43 -1.03 28.40 12.35
C LYS A 43 -1.00 28.13 10.85
N GLU A 44 0.17 27.92 10.30
CA GLU A 44 0.41 27.86 8.86
C GLU A 44 0.40 26.46 8.29
N LYS A 45 0.50 25.42 9.14
CA LYS A 45 0.51 23.97 8.78
C LYS A 45 1.42 23.71 7.57
N PRO A 46 2.74 23.88 7.71
CA PRO A 46 3.68 23.74 6.60
C PRO A 46 3.75 22.28 6.10
N ASP A 47 4.19 22.09 4.86
CA ASP A 47 4.43 20.78 4.27
C ASP A 47 5.78 20.18 4.72
N LEU A 48 6.72 21.03 5.20
CA LEU A 48 8.03 20.64 5.70
C LEU A 48 8.59 21.72 6.64
N ILE A 49 9.35 21.30 7.66
CA ILE A 49 10.04 22.18 8.61
C ILE A 49 11.54 22.00 8.47
N ILE A 50 12.25 23.11 8.34
CA ILE A 50 13.73 23.18 8.42
C ILE A 50 14.07 23.99 9.64
N CYS A 51 14.90 23.44 10.53
CA CYS A 51 15.16 24.07 11.82
C CYS A 51 16.63 24.00 12.20
N ASP A 52 17.23 25.14 12.57
CA ASP A 52 18.55 25.15 13.22
C ASP A 52 18.44 24.46 14.59
N ILE A 53 19.49 23.74 14.95
CA ILE A 53 19.61 23.11 16.28
C ILE A 53 19.93 24.13 17.35
N MET A 54 20.87 25.03 17.09
CA MET A 54 21.46 25.92 18.09
C MET A 54 20.83 27.31 18.06
N MET A 55 19.67 27.46 18.69
CA MET A 55 18.94 28.73 18.75
C MET A 55 18.63 29.14 20.19
N PRO A 56 18.55 30.47 20.47
CA PRO A 56 18.10 30.95 21.76
C PRO A 56 16.62 30.68 22.02
N VAL A 57 16.18 30.78 23.26
CA VAL A 57 14.81 30.62 23.77
C VAL A 57 14.32 29.18 23.73
N LEU A 58 14.31 28.53 22.57
CA LEU A 58 13.97 27.12 22.38
C LEU A 58 14.84 26.57 21.25
N ASP A 59 15.64 25.56 21.57
CA ASP A 59 16.51 24.90 20.61
C ASP A 59 15.74 24.00 19.64
N GLY A 60 16.39 23.56 18.55
CA GLY A 60 15.76 22.73 17.53
C GLY A 60 15.26 21.40 18.06
N TYR A 61 15.92 20.80 19.06
CA TYR A 61 15.44 19.58 19.69
C TYR A 61 14.14 19.78 20.46
N GLY A 62 14.02 20.93 21.16
CA GLY A 62 12.78 21.33 21.83
C GLY A 62 11.63 21.57 20.85
N VAL A 63 11.94 22.18 19.69
CA VAL A 63 10.97 22.36 18.60
C VAL A 63 10.47 20.99 18.12
N LEU A 64 11.36 20.07 17.74
CA LEU A 64 11.01 18.74 17.28
C LEU A 64 10.16 17.99 18.31
N HIS A 65 10.54 18.08 19.60
CA HIS A 65 9.78 17.42 20.67
C HIS A 65 8.34 17.93 20.78
N LEU A 66 8.11 19.24 20.63
CA LEU A 66 6.76 19.82 20.68
C LEU A 66 5.96 19.50 19.42
N ILE A 67 6.59 19.51 18.24
CA ILE A 67 5.96 19.17 16.97
C ILE A 67 5.55 17.70 16.96
N SER A 68 6.45 16.78 17.37
CA SER A 68 6.20 15.34 17.35
C SER A 68 5.08 14.88 18.31
N LYS A 69 4.81 15.62 19.37
CA LYS A 69 3.73 15.35 20.32
C LYS A 69 2.37 15.92 19.93
N ASN A 70 2.32 16.78 18.93
CA ASN A 70 1.07 17.35 18.44
C ASN A 70 0.51 16.48 17.30
N GLU A 71 -0.71 15.95 17.47
CA GLU A 71 -1.35 15.05 16.50
C GLU A 71 -1.51 15.67 15.10
N GLU A 72 -1.70 16.98 14.99
CA GLU A 72 -1.84 17.68 13.71
C GLU A 72 -0.50 17.95 13.01
N LEU A 73 0.61 17.96 13.74
CA LEU A 73 1.93 18.34 13.24
C LEU A 73 2.92 17.17 13.17
N SER A 74 2.66 16.07 13.88
CA SER A 74 3.58 14.93 14.03
C SER A 74 3.94 14.21 12.72
N GLY A 75 3.16 14.41 11.66
CA GLY A 75 3.41 13.85 10.33
C GLY A 75 4.19 14.78 9.38
N ILE A 76 4.54 16.01 9.81
CA ILE A 76 5.27 16.97 8.98
C ILE A 76 6.75 16.61 8.98
N PRO A 77 7.38 16.42 7.81
CA PRO A 77 8.81 16.14 7.72
C PRO A 77 9.65 17.25 8.37
N PHE A 78 10.67 16.82 9.13
CA PHE A 78 11.51 17.72 9.91
C PHE A 78 13.00 17.52 9.57
N ILE A 79 13.64 18.57 9.06
CA ILE A 79 15.06 18.58 8.71
C ILE A 79 15.80 19.49 9.68
N PHE A 80 16.85 18.98 10.32
CA PHE A 80 17.76 19.84 11.11
C PHE A 80 18.81 20.51 10.23
N MET A 81 19.15 21.76 10.56
CA MET A 81 20.38 22.42 10.13
C MET A 81 21.36 22.46 11.30
N THR A 82 22.64 22.16 11.08
CA THR A 82 23.64 22.10 12.15
C THR A 82 25.02 22.58 11.69
N ALA A 83 25.72 23.34 12.52
CA ALA A 83 27.09 23.79 12.26
C ALA A 83 28.15 22.71 12.54
N LYS A 84 27.81 21.62 13.25
CA LYS A 84 28.72 20.52 13.60
C LYS A 84 28.04 19.15 13.45
N ALA A 85 28.63 18.29 12.64
CA ALA A 85 28.30 16.89 12.54
C ALA A 85 29.11 16.07 13.58
N GLU A 86 28.84 16.21 14.86
CA GLU A 86 29.29 15.20 15.82
C GLU A 86 28.34 13.99 15.68
N ARG A 87 28.91 12.78 15.54
CA ARG A 87 28.13 11.54 15.41
C ARG A 87 27.12 11.32 16.54
N SER A 88 27.36 11.93 17.71
CA SER A 88 26.48 11.96 18.87
C SER A 88 25.18 12.73 18.61
N ASP A 89 25.29 13.93 18.02
CA ASP A 89 24.16 14.83 17.77
C ASP A 89 23.28 14.32 16.65
N PHE A 90 23.88 13.77 15.59
CA PHE A 90 23.17 13.07 14.53
C PHE A 90 22.31 11.91 15.06
N ARG A 91 22.92 11.06 15.93
CA ARG A 91 22.20 9.91 16.50
C ARG A 91 21.04 10.36 17.40
N LYS A 92 21.27 11.37 18.24
CA LYS A 92 20.24 11.91 19.14
C LYS A 92 19.01 12.43 18.41
N GLY A 93 19.18 13.20 17.35
CA GLY A 93 18.03 13.74 16.62
C GLY A 93 17.29 12.68 15.80
N MET A 94 18.00 11.70 15.22
CA MET A 94 17.35 10.56 14.54
C MET A 94 16.54 9.70 15.53
N GLU A 95 17.05 9.48 16.75
CA GLU A 95 16.31 8.81 17.84
C GLU A 95 15.08 9.61 18.29
N MET A 96 15.11 10.94 18.18
CA MET A 96 13.99 11.83 18.50
C MET A 96 12.96 11.96 17.35
N GLY A 97 13.23 11.38 16.17
CA GLY A 97 12.28 11.31 15.05
C GLY A 97 12.50 12.41 13.97
N ALA A 98 13.67 13.03 13.89
CA ALA A 98 14.00 13.87 12.74
C ALA A 98 14.11 13.02 11.46
N ASP A 99 13.70 13.59 10.33
CA ASP A 99 13.75 12.91 9.04
C ASP A 99 15.09 13.04 8.35
N ASP A 100 15.81 14.16 8.58
CA ASP A 100 17.12 14.43 7.97
C ASP A 100 17.94 15.47 8.71
N TYR A 101 19.22 15.59 8.28
CA TYR A 101 20.20 16.56 8.75
C TYR A 101 20.92 17.22 7.60
N LEU A 102 21.08 18.53 7.66
CA LEU A 102 21.85 19.33 6.73
C LEU A 102 22.98 20.03 7.48
N THR A 103 24.24 19.76 7.09
CA THR A 103 25.42 20.33 7.78
C THR A 103 25.82 21.65 7.16
N LYS A 104 25.89 22.69 7.96
CA LYS A 104 26.38 24.02 7.52
C LYS A 104 27.94 24.04 7.42
N PRO A 105 28.53 24.58 6.36
CA PRO A 105 27.88 25.16 5.19
C PRO A 105 27.41 24.08 4.22
N PHE A 106 26.22 24.25 3.64
CA PHE A 106 25.61 23.40 2.60
C PHE A 106 25.51 24.19 1.29
N ASP A 107 25.49 23.50 0.18
CA ASP A 107 25.20 24.10 -1.12
C ASP A 107 23.68 24.04 -1.46
N ASP A 108 23.26 24.84 -2.45
CA ASP A 108 21.86 24.95 -2.86
C ASP A 108 21.29 23.60 -3.30
N ILE A 109 22.11 22.78 -3.98
CA ILE A 109 21.71 21.47 -4.51
C ILE A 109 21.48 20.49 -3.35
N GLU A 110 22.32 20.51 -2.33
CA GLU A 110 22.21 19.66 -1.13
C GLU A 110 20.92 20.00 -0.36
N LEU A 111 20.64 21.30 -0.15
CA LEU A 111 19.40 21.78 0.47
C LEU A 111 18.17 21.32 -0.29
N LEU A 112 18.11 21.57 -1.60
CA LEU A 112 16.95 21.27 -2.43
C LEU A 112 16.73 19.76 -2.56
N ASN A 113 17.80 18.96 -2.67
CA ASN A 113 17.70 17.51 -2.69
C ASN A 113 17.13 16.94 -1.37
N ALA A 114 17.60 17.42 -0.23
CA ALA A 114 17.10 17.01 1.09
C ALA A 114 15.58 17.29 1.19
N ILE A 115 15.15 18.48 0.78
CA ILE A 115 13.74 18.89 0.79
C ILE A 115 12.90 18.01 -0.15
N GLU A 116 13.32 17.85 -1.41
CA GLU A 116 12.57 17.08 -2.39
C GLU A 116 12.37 15.63 -1.96
N VAL A 117 13.41 14.98 -1.43
CA VAL A 117 13.33 13.61 -0.94
C VAL A 117 12.32 13.50 0.20
N ARG A 118 12.29 14.47 1.13
CA ARG A 118 11.39 14.44 2.30
C ARG A 118 9.96 14.80 1.93
N LEU A 119 9.74 15.80 1.07
CA LEU A 119 8.41 16.14 0.57
C LEU A 119 7.80 14.99 -0.24
N LYS A 120 8.57 14.36 -1.14
CA LYS A 120 8.11 13.17 -1.86
C LYS A 120 7.74 12.03 -0.91
N LYS A 121 8.52 11.80 0.15
CA LYS A 121 8.24 10.79 1.17
C LYS A 121 6.95 11.12 1.94
N SER A 122 6.73 12.38 2.30
CA SER A 122 5.52 12.84 3.01
C SER A 122 4.27 12.75 2.15
N GLU A 123 4.34 13.11 0.87
CA GLU A 123 3.20 12.96 -0.07
C GLU A 123 2.75 11.51 -0.23
N ILE A 124 3.69 10.60 -0.19
CA ILE A 124 3.41 9.15 -0.21
C ILE A 124 2.75 8.72 1.09
N SER A 125 3.13 9.29 2.23
CA SER A 125 2.57 8.97 3.56
C SER A 125 1.17 9.57 3.78
N THR A 126 0.83 10.69 3.14
CA THR A 126 -0.46 11.39 3.31
C THR A 126 -1.53 10.98 2.30
N LYS A 127 -1.19 10.29 1.22
CA LYS A 127 -2.21 9.64 0.39
C LYS A 127 -2.86 8.54 1.23
N ASP A 128 -4.15 8.68 1.49
CA ASP A 128 -5.01 7.61 2.04
C ASP A 128 -5.07 6.46 1.03
N PHE A 129 -4.05 5.59 1.07
CA PHE A 129 -4.15 4.31 0.38
C PHE A 129 -5.24 3.51 1.10
N SER A 130 -6.21 3.03 0.34
CA SER A 130 -7.25 2.15 0.86
C SER A 130 -6.63 1.07 1.75
N LYS A 131 -7.25 0.84 2.92
CA LYS A 131 -6.71 -0.02 4.00
C LYS A 131 -6.71 -1.52 3.66
N ASP A 132 -6.81 -1.86 2.38
CA ASP A 132 -6.86 -3.21 1.84
C ASP A 132 -5.59 -3.59 1.04
N ILE A 133 -5.57 -4.79 0.50
CA ILE A 133 -4.49 -5.30 -0.36
C ILE A 133 -4.22 -4.38 -1.56
N ASN A 134 -5.25 -3.63 -2.03
CA ASN A 134 -5.09 -2.65 -3.10
C ASN A 134 -4.17 -1.49 -2.69
N GLY A 135 -4.14 -1.12 -1.40
CA GLY A 135 -3.25 -0.07 -0.88
C GLY A 135 -1.77 -0.41 -1.02
N LEU A 136 -1.35 -1.67 -0.83
CA LEU A 136 0.04 -2.07 -1.05
C LEU A 136 0.39 -2.09 -2.53
N SER A 137 -0.50 -2.62 -3.38
CA SER A 137 -0.31 -2.63 -4.84
C SER A 137 -0.20 -1.21 -5.37
N SER A 138 -1.07 -0.29 -4.91
CA SER A 138 -1.01 1.13 -5.27
C SER A 138 0.25 1.79 -4.73
N PHE A 139 0.67 1.49 -3.50
CA PHE A 139 1.90 2.00 -2.92
C PHE A 139 3.14 1.51 -3.68
N LEU A 140 3.21 0.23 -4.01
CA LEU A 140 4.32 -0.35 -4.76
C LEU A 140 4.30 0.09 -6.23
N SER A 141 3.13 0.26 -6.85
CA SER A 141 3.02 0.73 -8.25
C SER A 141 3.23 2.24 -8.40
N GLU A 142 2.72 3.09 -7.47
CA GLU A 142 2.84 4.54 -7.59
C GLU A 142 4.15 5.10 -7.02
N ALA A 143 4.65 4.53 -5.92
CA ALA A 143 5.72 5.18 -5.16
C ALA A 143 7.14 4.71 -5.49
N LYS A 144 7.35 3.46 -5.83
CA LYS A 144 8.66 2.89 -6.22
C LYS A 144 8.54 1.42 -6.67
N GLY A 145 7.37 0.79 -6.57
CA GLY A 145 7.21 -0.60 -6.97
C GLY A 145 7.49 -0.79 -8.45
N LEU A 146 7.00 0.13 -9.31
CA LEU A 146 7.37 0.13 -10.73
C LEU A 146 8.84 0.55 -10.94
N SER A 147 9.38 1.51 -10.18
CA SER A 147 10.80 1.89 -10.29
C SER A 147 11.72 0.84 -9.67
N LEU A 148 11.29 0.17 -8.59
CA LEU A 148 12.00 -0.98 -8.03
C LEU A 148 11.88 -2.22 -8.91
N LEU A 149 10.72 -2.47 -9.51
CA LEU A 149 10.57 -3.48 -10.55
C LEU A 149 11.33 -3.09 -11.82
N GLN A 150 11.46 -1.81 -12.16
CA GLN A 150 12.31 -1.31 -13.23
C GLN A 150 13.81 -1.42 -12.88
N GLU A 151 14.23 -1.10 -11.67
CA GLU A 151 15.60 -1.32 -11.18
C GLU A 151 15.95 -2.81 -11.06
N ILE A 152 15.01 -3.65 -10.67
CA ILE A 152 15.16 -5.10 -10.66
C ILE A 152 15.06 -5.64 -12.09
N SER A 153 14.17 -5.13 -12.95
CA SER A 153 14.01 -5.60 -14.34
C SER A 153 15.10 -5.15 -15.30
N THR A 154 15.94 -4.18 -14.93
CA THR A 154 17.20 -3.87 -15.66
C THR A 154 18.30 -4.86 -15.32
N LYS A 155 18.15 -5.68 -14.28
CA LYS A 155 18.93 -6.89 -14.09
C LYS A 155 18.14 -8.03 -14.73
N ASP A 156 18.75 -8.78 -15.63
CA ASP A 156 18.20 -9.96 -16.36
C ASP A 156 17.63 -11.09 -15.45
N GLU A 157 17.20 -10.80 -14.23
CA GLU A 157 16.88 -11.75 -13.17
C GLU A 157 15.36 -11.88 -12.87
N ILE A 158 14.47 -11.10 -13.49
CA ILE A 158 13.03 -11.31 -13.33
C ILE A 158 12.52 -12.31 -14.35
N ASP A 159 12.21 -13.49 -13.88
CA ASP A 159 11.54 -14.52 -14.65
C ASP A 159 10.04 -14.19 -14.79
N SER A 160 9.69 -13.51 -15.89
CA SER A 160 8.32 -13.20 -16.24
C SER A 160 7.76 -14.24 -17.19
N ARG A 161 6.66 -14.90 -16.81
CA ARG A 161 6.01 -15.92 -17.63
C ARG A 161 4.56 -15.61 -17.91
N ILE A 162 4.07 -16.05 -19.06
CA ILE A 162 2.65 -16.04 -19.41
C ILE A 162 2.04 -17.36 -18.95
N CYS A 163 1.11 -17.26 -17.98
CA CYS A 163 0.32 -18.39 -17.52
C CYS A 163 -1.01 -18.39 -18.25
N LYS A 164 -1.38 -19.52 -18.86
CA LYS A 164 -2.67 -19.69 -19.50
C LYS A 164 -3.78 -19.84 -18.48
N LYS A 165 -5.02 -19.56 -18.89
CA LYS A 165 -6.20 -19.79 -18.03
C LYS A 165 -6.18 -21.22 -17.48
N LYS A 166 -6.37 -21.38 -16.18
CA LYS A 166 -6.28 -22.62 -15.38
C LYS A 166 -4.87 -23.19 -15.22
N GLU A 167 -3.84 -22.51 -15.68
CA GLU A 167 -2.47 -22.94 -15.43
C GLU A 167 -2.08 -22.67 -13.98
N MET A 168 -1.42 -23.66 -13.37
CA MET A 168 -0.93 -23.59 -11.99
C MET A 168 0.34 -22.75 -11.92
N ILE A 169 0.38 -21.82 -10.98
CA ILE A 169 1.52 -20.94 -10.75
C ILE A 169 2.44 -21.54 -9.69
N TYR A 170 1.86 -21.97 -8.56
CA TYR A 170 2.53 -22.78 -7.53
C TYR A 170 1.51 -23.71 -6.86
N MET A 171 2.02 -24.73 -6.18
CA MET A 171 1.24 -25.79 -5.53
C MET A 171 1.49 -25.79 -4.04
N GLU A 172 0.43 -26.07 -3.27
CA GLU A 172 0.49 -26.37 -1.84
C GLU A 172 1.56 -27.43 -1.54
N GLY A 173 2.33 -27.24 -0.46
CA GLY A 173 3.40 -28.13 -0.05
C GLY A 173 4.77 -27.87 -0.71
N ASN A 174 4.87 -27.05 -1.75
CA ASN A 174 6.14 -26.64 -2.35
C ASN A 174 6.79 -25.50 -1.56
N TYR A 175 8.12 -25.40 -1.64
CA TYR A 175 8.86 -24.28 -1.05
C TYR A 175 8.85 -23.06 -1.96
N PRO A 176 8.62 -21.85 -1.42
CA PRO A 176 8.64 -20.61 -2.20
C PRO A 176 10.06 -20.26 -2.64
N LYS A 177 10.21 -19.92 -3.92
CA LYS A 177 11.46 -19.38 -4.50
C LYS A 177 11.52 -17.86 -4.40
N GLY A 178 10.39 -17.22 -4.19
CA GLY A 178 10.22 -15.77 -4.13
C GLY A 178 8.75 -15.38 -4.00
N ILE A 179 8.47 -14.11 -4.21
CA ILE A 179 7.13 -13.53 -4.25
C ILE A 179 6.71 -13.32 -5.70
N TYR A 180 5.44 -13.52 -6.00
CA TYR A 180 4.89 -13.29 -7.32
C TYR A 180 4.25 -11.90 -7.44
N PHE A 181 4.46 -11.26 -8.59
CA PHE A 181 3.79 -10.04 -9.01
C PHE A 181 2.90 -10.31 -10.23
N LEU A 182 1.64 -9.90 -10.16
CA LEU A 182 0.68 -10.06 -11.25
C LEU A 182 0.72 -8.81 -12.15
N ALA A 183 1.48 -8.88 -13.25
CA ALA A 183 1.62 -7.77 -14.19
C ALA A 183 0.37 -7.57 -15.06
N LYS A 184 -0.40 -8.67 -15.34
CA LYS A 184 -1.64 -8.62 -16.10
C LYS A 184 -2.48 -9.86 -15.82
N GLY A 185 -3.80 -9.70 -15.81
CA GLY A 185 -4.75 -10.81 -15.69
C GLY A 185 -5.35 -10.96 -14.30
N LYS A 186 -5.75 -12.19 -13.95
CA LYS A 186 -6.38 -12.53 -12.66
C LYS A 186 -5.90 -13.88 -12.17
N VAL A 187 -5.61 -13.98 -10.88
CA VAL A 187 -5.14 -15.18 -10.20
C VAL A 187 -6.03 -15.46 -9.01
N LYS A 188 -6.29 -16.74 -8.70
CA LYS A 188 -6.87 -17.20 -7.44
C LYS A 188 -5.83 -17.98 -6.65
N THR A 189 -5.88 -17.89 -5.32
CA THR A 189 -5.32 -18.90 -4.43
C THR A 189 -6.44 -19.73 -3.81
N TYR A 190 -6.16 -20.98 -3.52
CA TYR A 190 -7.15 -21.90 -2.98
C TYR A 190 -6.49 -23.00 -2.15
N ARG A 191 -7.26 -23.56 -1.23
CA ARG A 191 -6.93 -24.78 -0.49
C ARG A 191 -7.84 -25.90 -0.91
N THR A 192 -7.31 -27.10 -0.89
CA THR A 192 -8.06 -28.31 -1.25
C THR A 192 -8.27 -29.16 0.02
N ASN A 193 -9.50 -29.57 0.29
CA ASN A 193 -9.77 -30.49 1.39
C ASN A 193 -9.48 -31.95 0.98
N ASP A 194 -9.57 -32.88 1.94
CA ASP A 194 -9.32 -34.31 1.74
C ASP A 194 -10.24 -34.97 0.69
N GLN A 195 -11.35 -34.33 0.34
CA GLN A 195 -12.30 -34.76 -0.69
C GLN A 195 -12.02 -34.16 -2.07
N GLY A 196 -10.94 -33.39 -2.22
CA GLY A 196 -10.57 -32.72 -3.47
C GLY A 196 -11.39 -31.46 -3.78
N LYS A 197 -12.19 -30.94 -2.84
CA LYS A 197 -12.93 -29.69 -3.02
C LYS A 197 -12.04 -28.49 -2.75
N GLU A 198 -12.04 -27.56 -3.69
CA GLU A 198 -11.33 -26.28 -3.54
C GLU A 198 -12.14 -25.28 -2.71
N PHE A 199 -11.44 -24.47 -1.95
CA PHE A 199 -11.96 -23.26 -1.33
C PHE A 199 -11.05 -22.11 -1.70
N ILE A 200 -11.57 -21.10 -2.41
CA ILE A 200 -10.80 -19.92 -2.82
C ILE A 200 -10.52 -19.07 -1.59
N THR A 201 -9.22 -18.94 -1.27
CA THR A 201 -8.73 -18.19 -0.13
C THR A 201 -8.52 -16.71 -0.46
N GLU A 202 -8.13 -16.39 -1.71
CA GLU A 202 -7.90 -15.02 -2.15
C GLU A 202 -8.01 -14.89 -3.67
N LEU A 203 -8.28 -13.65 -4.13
CA LEU A 203 -8.32 -13.26 -5.53
C LEU A 203 -7.34 -12.11 -5.78
N TYR A 204 -6.56 -12.20 -6.84
CA TYR A 204 -5.55 -11.19 -7.21
C TYR A 204 -5.85 -10.60 -8.57
N LYS A 205 -5.61 -9.29 -8.71
CA LYS A 205 -5.74 -8.51 -9.94
C LYS A 205 -4.40 -7.95 -10.37
N GLU A 206 -4.37 -7.35 -11.54
CA GLU A 206 -3.20 -6.60 -12.03
C GLU A 206 -2.69 -5.61 -10.99
N GLY A 207 -1.38 -5.65 -10.72
CA GLY A 207 -0.70 -4.88 -9.69
C GLY A 207 -0.54 -5.56 -8.34
N ASP A 208 -1.17 -6.72 -8.11
CA ASP A 208 -1.10 -7.41 -6.82
C ASP A 208 0.14 -8.30 -6.67
N PHE A 209 0.58 -8.46 -5.41
CA PHE A 209 1.61 -9.42 -5.02
C PHE A 209 0.99 -10.59 -4.27
N PHE A 210 1.51 -11.80 -4.50
CA PHE A 210 1.00 -13.01 -3.86
C PHE A 210 2.11 -14.05 -3.60
N GLY A 211 1.80 -15.09 -2.81
CA GLY A 211 2.73 -16.15 -2.45
C GLY A 211 3.72 -15.78 -1.34
N TYR A 212 3.60 -14.62 -0.71
CA TYR A 212 4.50 -14.13 0.32
C TYR A 212 4.31 -14.78 1.71
N PRO A 213 3.15 -15.30 2.15
CA PRO A 213 3.01 -15.85 3.50
C PRO A 213 4.01 -16.97 3.78
N ALA A 214 4.09 -17.96 2.89
CA ALA A 214 5.02 -19.07 3.02
C ALA A 214 6.49 -18.62 3.02
N LEU A 215 6.81 -17.54 2.30
CA LEU A 215 8.16 -16.99 2.24
C LEU A 215 8.55 -16.35 3.58
N LEU A 216 7.62 -15.64 4.24
CA LEU A 216 7.84 -14.98 5.52
C LEU A 216 7.93 -15.97 6.69
N GLU A 217 7.16 -17.07 6.62
CA GLU A 217 7.17 -18.13 7.61
C GLU A 217 8.36 -19.09 7.44
N ASP A 218 9.20 -18.89 6.42
CA ASP A 218 10.27 -19.81 5.99
C ASP A 218 9.75 -21.25 5.81
N GLY A 219 8.49 -21.35 5.36
CA GLY A 219 7.71 -22.58 5.28
C GLY A 219 7.36 -22.96 3.85
N LYS A 220 6.47 -23.93 3.72
CA LYS A 220 5.88 -24.38 2.47
C LYS A 220 4.60 -23.60 2.17
N TYR A 221 4.23 -23.50 0.89
CA TYR A 221 2.91 -22.98 0.53
C TYR A 221 1.81 -23.77 1.22
N THR A 222 0.89 -23.06 1.87
CA THR A 222 -0.31 -23.63 2.51
C THR A 222 -1.54 -23.60 1.60
N ASP A 223 -1.36 -23.07 0.38
CA ASP A 223 -2.38 -22.99 -0.66
C ASP A 223 -1.73 -23.19 -2.04
N SER A 224 -2.57 -23.33 -3.07
CA SER A 224 -2.16 -23.37 -4.46
C SER A 224 -2.61 -22.11 -5.20
N ALA A 225 -1.89 -21.67 -6.22
CA ALA A 225 -2.24 -20.52 -7.05
C ALA A 225 -2.46 -20.91 -8.50
N THR A 226 -3.55 -20.41 -9.10
CA THR A 226 -3.94 -20.71 -10.49
C THR A 226 -4.47 -19.49 -11.21
N ALA A 227 -4.13 -19.33 -12.49
CA ALA A 227 -4.61 -18.25 -13.33
C ALA A 227 -6.11 -18.43 -13.69
N LEU A 228 -6.94 -17.40 -13.42
CA LEU A 228 -8.35 -17.38 -13.79
C LEU A 228 -8.58 -17.01 -15.27
N GLU A 229 -7.63 -16.29 -15.85
CA GLU A 229 -7.55 -15.93 -17.27
C GLU A 229 -6.09 -15.89 -17.70
N ASP A 230 -5.80 -15.71 -19.00
CA ASP A 230 -4.40 -15.57 -19.47
C ASP A 230 -3.75 -14.40 -18.72
N SER A 231 -2.70 -14.71 -17.98
CA SER A 231 -2.09 -13.80 -16.99
C SER A 231 -0.58 -13.74 -17.17
N THR A 232 0.00 -12.57 -16.96
CA THR A 232 1.46 -12.38 -16.94
C THR A 232 1.92 -12.24 -15.49
N VAL A 233 2.78 -13.16 -15.06
CA VAL A 233 3.25 -13.25 -13.67
C VAL A 233 4.78 -13.17 -13.66
N SER A 234 5.33 -12.33 -12.79
CA SER A 234 6.77 -12.18 -12.57
C SER A 234 7.15 -12.75 -11.21
N LEU A 235 8.23 -13.52 -11.15
CA LEU A 235 8.79 -14.04 -9.91
C LEU A 235 9.92 -13.12 -9.43
N ILE A 236 9.78 -12.56 -8.24
CA ILE A 236 10.80 -11.77 -7.56
C ILE A 236 11.52 -12.70 -6.58
N PRO A 237 12.84 -12.91 -6.72
CA PRO A 237 13.59 -13.82 -5.84
C PRO A 237 13.51 -13.48 -4.35
N LYS A 238 13.63 -14.50 -3.48
CA LYS A 238 13.57 -14.37 -2.01
C LYS A 238 14.53 -13.31 -1.49
N GLU A 239 15.76 -13.30 -1.95
CA GLU A 239 16.81 -12.37 -1.52
C GLU A 239 16.45 -10.92 -1.86
N GLU A 240 15.96 -10.67 -3.05
CA GLU A 240 15.55 -9.33 -3.49
C GLU A 240 14.35 -8.80 -2.69
N PHE A 241 13.37 -9.66 -2.41
CA PHE A 241 12.22 -9.30 -1.59
C PHE A 241 12.64 -8.94 -0.15
N PHE A 242 13.49 -9.73 0.49
CA PHE A 242 13.97 -9.42 1.84
C PHE A 242 14.90 -8.22 1.88
N ASN A 243 15.75 -8.04 0.88
CA ASN A 243 16.56 -6.82 0.75
C ASN A 243 15.68 -5.57 0.69
N LEU A 244 14.57 -5.61 -0.04
CA LEU A 244 13.59 -4.52 -0.10
C LEU A 244 12.97 -4.23 1.27
N LEU A 245 12.53 -5.27 1.99
CA LEU A 245 11.95 -5.12 3.32
C LEU A 245 12.96 -4.57 4.33
N TYR A 246 14.19 -5.10 4.37
CA TYR A 246 15.18 -4.70 5.38
C TYR A 246 15.79 -3.32 5.13
N ARG A 247 15.90 -2.88 3.88
CA ARG A 247 16.49 -1.58 3.53
C ARG A 247 15.50 -0.42 3.58
N ASN A 248 14.20 -0.69 3.62
CA ASN A 248 13.18 0.34 3.57
C ASN A 248 12.13 0.15 4.68
N ALA A 249 12.28 0.95 5.76
CA ALA A 249 11.39 0.89 6.92
C ALA A 249 9.92 1.21 6.56
N ASP A 250 9.67 2.06 5.56
CA ASP A 250 8.31 2.41 5.14
C ASP A 250 7.64 1.23 4.41
N VAL A 251 8.40 0.51 3.57
CA VAL A 251 7.92 -0.73 2.94
C VAL A 251 7.58 -1.76 4.01
N SER A 252 8.46 -1.96 5.00
CA SER A 252 8.21 -2.89 6.12
C SER A 252 6.96 -2.51 6.92
N ARG A 253 6.79 -1.23 7.26
CA ARG A 253 5.61 -0.74 8.00
C ARG A 253 4.32 -0.99 7.22
N LYS A 254 4.30 -0.66 5.93
CA LYS A 254 3.14 -0.89 5.06
C LYS A 254 2.85 -2.38 4.90
N PHE A 255 3.89 -3.19 4.80
CA PHE A 255 3.73 -4.64 4.73
C PHE A 255 3.12 -5.22 6.02
N ILE A 256 3.55 -4.75 7.20
CA ILE A 256 2.94 -5.12 8.49
C ILE A 256 1.47 -4.69 8.55
N GLN A 257 1.14 -3.48 8.08
CA GLN A 257 -0.26 -3.01 8.01
C GLN A 257 -1.11 -3.91 7.11
N LEU A 258 -0.58 -4.31 5.95
CA LEU A 258 -1.25 -5.24 5.05
C LEU A 258 -1.53 -6.59 5.73
N MET A 259 -0.54 -7.16 6.42
CA MET A 259 -0.70 -8.40 7.17
C MET A 259 -1.81 -8.28 8.24
N SER A 260 -1.84 -7.16 8.96
CA SER A 260 -2.87 -6.89 9.97
C SER A 260 -4.27 -6.77 9.36
N ASN A 261 -4.40 -6.12 8.20
CA ASN A 261 -5.67 -6.00 7.49
C ASN A 261 -6.14 -7.36 6.95
N ASN A 262 -5.22 -8.14 6.37
CA ASN A 262 -5.54 -9.50 5.90
C ASN A 262 -6.07 -10.39 7.03
N LEU A 263 -5.53 -10.25 8.24
CA LEU A 263 -6.03 -11.01 9.39
C LEU A 263 -7.48 -10.64 9.70
N LYS A 264 -7.82 -9.35 9.74
CA LYS A 264 -9.20 -8.88 9.96
C LYS A 264 -10.16 -9.37 8.89
N ASP A 265 -9.75 -9.29 7.61
CA ASP A 265 -10.56 -9.76 6.49
C ASP A 265 -10.84 -11.27 6.59
N LYS A 266 -9.85 -12.04 7.04
CA LYS A 266 -10.00 -13.49 7.29
C LYS A 266 -10.95 -13.79 8.46
N GLU A 267 -10.87 -13.04 9.55
CA GLU A 267 -11.81 -13.16 10.66
C GLU A 267 -13.25 -12.87 10.22
N GLU A 268 -13.46 -11.79 9.45
CA GLU A 268 -14.78 -11.48 8.87
C GLU A 268 -15.27 -12.56 7.92
N GLN A 269 -14.39 -13.11 7.09
CA GLN A 269 -14.74 -14.21 6.17
C GLN A 269 -15.19 -15.46 6.93
N LEU A 270 -14.52 -15.80 8.03
CA LEU A 270 -14.90 -16.91 8.90
C LEU A 270 -16.29 -16.70 9.52
N ILE A 271 -16.56 -15.49 10.03
CA ILE A 271 -17.88 -15.13 10.58
C ILE A 271 -18.96 -15.27 9.50
N LYS A 272 -18.73 -14.78 8.29
CA LYS A 272 -19.65 -14.88 7.16
C LYS A 272 -19.92 -16.34 6.76
N LEU A 273 -18.89 -17.17 6.74
CA LEU A 273 -19.05 -18.61 6.45
C LEU A 273 -19.87 -19.33 7.52
N ALA A 274 -19.72 -18.97 8.80
CA ALA A 274 -20.39 -19.60 9.92
C ALA A 274 -21.88 -19.21 10.04
N TYR A 275 -22.22 -17.96 9.74
CA TYR A 275 -23.52 -17.38 10.09
C TYR A 275 -24.39 -16.98 8.89
N ASN A 276 -23.79 -16.72 7.71
CA ASN A 276 -24.57 -16.28 6.55
C ASN A 276 -25.21 -17.47 5.80
N SER A 277 -26.45 -17.29 5.36
CA SER A 277 -27.12 -18.23 4.48
C SER A 277 -26.34 -18.43 3.18
N VAL A 278 -26.55 -19.58 2.49
CA VAL A 278 -25.88 -19.84 1.20
C VAL A 278 -26.23 -18.75 0.18
N ARG A 279 -27.48 -18.31 0.16
CA ARG A 279 -27.95 -17.25 -0.74
C ARG A 279 -27.15 -15.95 -0.51
N LYS A 280 -26.99 -15.54 0.74
CA LYS A 280 -26.20 -14.36 1.11
C LYS A 280 -24.72 -14.53 0.75
N ARG A 281 -24.12 -15.69 0.99
CA ARG A 281 -22.72 -15.96 0.64
C ARG A 281 -22.46 -15.89 -0.86
N VAL A 282 -23.39 -16.35 -1.70
CA VAL A 282 -23.30 -16.21 -3.17
C VAL A 282 -23.43 -14.75 -3.59
N ALA A 283 -24.32 -13.97 -2.97
CA ALA A 283 -24.44 -12.52 -3.23
C ALA A 283 -23.16 -11.76 -2.82
N GLU A 284 -22.57 -12.09 -1.66
CA GLU A 284 -21.31 -11.53 -1.20
C GLU A 284 -20.13 -11.91 -2.10
N ALA A 285 -20.09 -13.15 -2.61
CA ALA A 285 -19.07 -13.56 -3.58
C ALA A 285 -19.15 -12.73 -4.87
N LEU A 286 -20.35 -12.47 -5.40
CA LEU A 286 -20.55 -11.59 -6.56
C LEU A 286 -20.14 -10.13 -6.25
N SER A 287 -20.48 -9.63 -5.07
CA SER A 287 -20.10 -8.28 -4.63
C SER A 287 -18.58 -8.14 -4.46
N THR A 288 -17.93 -9.15 -3.89
CA THR A 288 -16.45 -9.20 -3.77
C THR A 288 -15.77 -9.18 -5.14
N LEU A 289 -16.27 -9.97 -6.09
CA LEU A 289 -15.77 -9.98 -7.47
C LEU A 289 -15.94 -8.61 -8.13
N SER A 290 -17.08 -7.95 -7.89
CA SER A 290 -17.34 -6.60 -8.41
C SER A 290 -16.35 -5.61 -7.82
N ASN A 291 -16.21 -5.55 -6.51
CA ASN A 291 -15.30 -4.63 -5.84
C ASN A 291 -13.84 -4.84 -6.25
N ARG A 292 -13.45 -6.10 -6.46
CA ARG A 292 -12.07 -6.45 -6.79
C ARG A 292 -11.71 -6.16 -8.24
N PHE A 293 -12.63 -6.38 -9.18
CA PHE A 293 -12.33 -6.39 -10.63
C PHE A 293 -13.08 -5.32 -11.45
N LYS A 294 -14.00 -4.56 -10.85
CA LYS A 294 -14.67 -3.45 -11.54
C LYS A 294 -13.67 -2.33 -11.81
N LYS A 295 -13.58 -1.91 -13.05
CA LYS A 295 -12.76 -0.74 -13.42
C LYS A 295 -13.46 0.54 -12.95
N GLU A 296 -12.67 1.52 -12.52
CA GLU A 296 -13.19 2.84 -12.15
C GLU A 296 -13.99 3.46 -13.32
N GLY A 297 -15.15 4.03 -13.01
CA GLY A 297 -16.03 4.66 -13.99
C GLY A 297 -16.92 3.73 -14.82
N ALA A 298 -16.82 2.38 -14.64
CA ALA A 298 -17.72 1.48 -15.33
C ALA A 298 -19.12 1.47 -14.69
N SER A 299 -20.17 1.66 -15.48
CA SER A 299 -21.57 1.62 -15.02
C SER A 299 -21.96 0.22 -14.52
N ASN A 300 -21.63 -0.83 -15.27
CA ASN A 300 -21.95 -2.22 -14.96
C ASN A 300 -20.68 -3.06 -14.81
N PHE A 301 -20.75 -4.08 -13.97
CA PHE A 301 -19.69 -5.07 -13.80
C PHE A 301 -20.11 -6.40 -14.43
N THR A 302 -19.30 -6.88 -15.38
CA THR A 302 -19.46 -8.19 -16.02
C THR A 302 -18.22 -9.02 -15.79
N ILE A 303 -18.40 -10.27 -15.38
CA ILE A 303 -17.29 -11.22 -15.16
C ILE A 303 -17.59 -12.57 -15.80
N SER A 304 -16.55 -13.15 -16.41
CA SER A 304 -16.56 -14.54 -16.88
C SER A 304 -15.85 -15.41 -15.85
N ILE A 305 -16.63 -16.01 -14.96
CA ILE A 305 -16.15 -16.93 -13.91
C ILE A 305 -16.88 -18.26 -14.03
N SER A 306 -16.18 -19.38 -13.78
CA SER A 306 -16.83 -20.69 -13.75
C SER A 306 -17.81 -20.78 -12.57
N ARG A 307 -18.87 -21.59 -12.72
CA ARG A 307 -19.82 -21.83 -11.61
C ARG A 307 -19.16 -22.53 -10.44
N GLU A 308 -18.16 -23.35 -10.72
CA GLU A 308 -17.33 -24.02 -9.74
C GLU A 308 -16.46 -23.01 -8.95
N ASP A 309 -15.74 -22.09 -9.63
CA ASP A 309 -14.96 -21.07 -8.93
C ASP A 309 -15.86 -20.15 -8.08
N LEU A 310 -17.05 -19.80 -8.56
CA LEU A 310 -17.99 -19.00 -7.77
C LEU A 310 -18.51 -19.77 -6.55
N ALA A 311 -18.78 -21.06 -6.69
CA ALA A 311 -19.17 -21.94 -5.59
C ALA A 311 -18.04 -22.08 -4.56
N ASN A 312 -16.80 -22.24 -5.03
CA ASN A 312 -15.60 -22.33 -4.21
C ASN A 312 -15.33 -21.03 -3.45
N LEU A 313 -15.61 -19.86 -4.07
CA LEU A 313 -15.51 -18.55 -3.41
C LEU A 313 -16.61 -18.36 -2.35
N ALA A 314 -17.85 -18.81 -2.63
CA ALA A 314 -18.98 -18.74 -1.70
C ALA A 314 -18.94 -19.83 -0.61
N GLY A 315 -18.03 -20.80 -0.70
CA GLY A 315 -17.92 -21.93 0.21
C GLY A 315 -19.17 -22.83 0.19
N THR A 316 -19.71 -23.15 -1.01
CA THR A 316 -20.92 -23.97 -1.15
C THR A 316 -20.83 -24.95 -2.34
N ALA A 317 -21.84 -25.77 -2.55
CA ALA A 317 -21.90 -26.69 -3.68
C ALA A 317 -22.23 -25.95 -4.99
N THR A 318 -21.71 -26.46 -6.10
CA THR A 318 -21.92 -25.87 -7.44
C THR A 318 -23.39 -25.88 -7.84
N GLU A 319 -24.12 -26.94 -7.53
CA GLU A 319 -25.54 -27.07 -7.82
C GLU A 319 -26.38 -26.01 -7.06
N THR A 320 -26.04 -25.78 -5.79
CA THR A 320 -26.70 -24.75 -4.97
C THR A 320 -26.43 -23.37 -5.50
N THR A 321 -25.16 -23.09 -5.91
CA THR A 321 -24.78 -21.83 -6.55
C THR A 321 -25.57 -21.59 -7.83
N ILE A 322 -25.70 -22.61 -8.70
CA ILE A 322 -26.47 -22.50 -9.95
C ILE A 322 -27.94 -22.14 -9.67
N ARG A 323 -28.59 -22.79 -8.68
CA ARG A 323 -29.97 -22.48 -8.30
C ARG A 323 -30.10 -21.05 -7.80
N THR A 324 -29.20 -20.63 -6.88
CA THR A 324 -29.16 -19.26 -6.34
C THR A 324 -28.96 -18.20 -7.45
N LEU A 325 -28.11 -18.49 -8.43
CA LEU A 325 -27.93 -17.60 -9.59
C LEU A 325 -29.18 -17.51 -10.48
N SER A 326 -29.96 -18.59 -10.60
CA SER A 326 -31.23 -18.56 -11.30
C SER A 326 -32.24 -17.68 -10.59
N ASP A 327 -32.34 -17.81 -9.26
CA ASP A 327 -33.20 -16.95 -8.44
C ASP A 327 -32.78 -15.44 -8.57
N PHE A 328 -31.49 -15.14 -8.52
CA PHE A 328 -30.98 -13.77 -8.69
C PHE A 328 -31.28 -13.21 -10.09
N LYS A 329 -31.27 -14.04 -11.11
CA LYS A 329 -31.64 -13.64 -12.47
C LYS A 329 -33.13 -13.32 -12.55
N GLU A 330 -34.02 -14.17 -11.96
CA GLU A 330 -35.47 -13.95 -11.92
C GLU A 330 -35.85 -12.68 -11.14
N GLU A 331 -35.05 -12.35 -10.09
CA GLU A 331 -35.19 -11.12 -9.31
C GLU A 331 -34.54 -9.89 -9.95
N GLU A 332 -34.02 -10.00 -11.16
CA GLU A 332 -33.33 -8.92 -11.90
C GLU A 332 -32.12 -8.33 -11.17
N LEU A 333 -31.51 -9.07 -10.23
CA LEU A 333 -30.27 -8.66 -9.56
C LEU A 333 -29.05 -8.82 -10.47
N ILE A 334 -29.09 -9.83 -11.34
CA ILE A 334 -28.02 -10.15 -12.29
C ILE A 334 -28.62 -10.52 -13.67
N SER A 335 -27.79 -10.40 -14.72
CA SER A 335 -28.05 -11.08 -16.00
C SER A 335 -26.94 -12.11 -16.28
N ILE A 336 -27.31 -13.16 -17.02
CA ILE A 336 -26.38 -14.23 -17.41
C ILE A 336 -26.45 -14.38 -18.92
N GLU A 337 -25.35 -14.06 -19.62
CA GLU A 337 -25.22 -14.19 -21.06
C GLU A 337 -23.92 -14.89 -21.43
N ARG A 338 -24.02 -15.92 -22.27
CA ARG A 338 -22.86 -16.72 -22.76
C ARG A 338 -21.87 -17.13 -21.66
N GLY A 339 -22.39 -17.45 -20.46
CA GLY A 339 -21.60 -17.86 -19.31
C GLY A 339 -21.04 -16.73 -18.44
N SER A 340 -21.10 -15.49 -18.90
CA SER A 340 -20.73 -14.30 -18.13
C SER A 340 -21.87 -13.82 -17.25
N ILE A 341 -21.55 -13.29 -16.07
CA ILE A 341 -22.50 -12.73 -15.11
C ILE A 341 -22.32 -11.21 -15.10
N THR A 342 -23.41 -10.47 -15.33
CA THR A 342 -23.46 -9.02 -15.20
C THR A 342 -24.28 -8.65 -13.98
N ILE A 343 -23.75 -7.84 -13.08
CA ILE A 343 -24.48 -7.32 -11.93
C ILE A 343 -25.34 -6.14 -12.38
N LEU A 344 -26.66 -6.26 -12.23
CA LEU A 344 -27.65 -5.24 -12.56
C LEU A 344 -27.96 -4.35 -11.34
N ASN A 345 -28.09 -4.97 -10.15
CA ASN A 345 -28.39 -4.28 -8.90
C ASN A 345 -27.36 -4.66 -7.82
N TYR A 346 -26.30 -3.86 -7.73
CA TYR A 346 -25.23 -4.07 -6.76
C TYR A 346 -25.72 -3.91 -5.30
N GLU A 347 -26.55 -2.88 -5.04
CA GLU A 347 -27.03 -2.60 -3.67
C GLU A 347 -27.97 -3.71 -3.16
N GLY A 348 -28.78 -4.27 -4.05
CA GLY A 348 -29.64 -5.42 -3.74
C GLY A 348 -28.82 -6.65 -3.33
N LEU A 349 -27.68 -6.91 -4.01
CA LEU A 349 -26.77 -8.00 -3.65
C LEU A 349 -26.02 -7.70 -2.35
N ALA A 350 -25.44 -6.51 -2.22
CA ALA A 350 -24.63 -6.13 -1.05
C ALA A 350 -25.48 -5.99 0.24
N GLY A 351 -26.72 -5.54 0.12
CA GLY A 351 -27.67 -5.38 1.22
C GLY A 351 -28.48 -6.63 1.56
N MET A 352 -28.18 -7.80 0.95
CA MET A 352 -28.94 -9.03 1.16
C MET A 352 -28.91 -9.48 2.62
N ARG A 353 -30.10 -9.75 3.17
CA ARG A 353 -30.24 -10.28 4.54
C ARG A 353 -30.17 -11.82 4.55
N ASN A 354 -29.90 -12.40 5.73
CA ASN A 354 -29.91 -13.86 5.91
C ASN A 354 -31.28 -14.46 5.65
#